data_5861a0a1fd461e7e73355d98fca7a234
#
_entry.id   5861a0a1fd461e7e73355d98fca7a234
#
_cell.length_a   1.000
_cell.length_b   1.000
_cell.length_c   1.000
_cell.angle_alpha   90.00
_cell.angle_beta   90.00
_cell.angle_gamma   90.00
#
_symmetry.space_group_name_H-M   'P 1'
#
loop_
_entity.id
_entity.type
_entity.pdbx_description
1 polymer ?
#
loop_
_entity_poly.entity_id
_entity_poly.type
_entity_poly.pdbx_seq_one_letter_code
_entity_poly.pdbx_strand_id
1 'polypeptide(L)'
;PLQTMITGTVGLIFLIIYRKKVFSSNKTSFAGWLLVFCSLFWLRQSANSVLWTLAYLFTGEKSMRGDEMRLTRYFNMNIWTIHGITAIIGFIVLFIVIRILPKNQVLTFLAAGLVGGISGYYLWLIQFGKYILP
;
A
#
# COMPACT_ATOMS: atom_id res chain seq x y z
N PRO A 1 8.09 -5.62 -6.25
CA PRO A 1 6.98 -4.72 -6.64
C PRO A 1 5.92 -5.43 -7.47
N LEU A 2 6.29 -6.24 -8.46
CA LEU A 2 5.33 -6.87 -9.37
C LEU A 2 4.26 -7.70 -8.63
N GLN A 3 4.66 -8.53 -7.69
CA GLN A 3 3.76 -9.37 -6.90
C GLN A 3 2.73 -8.51 -6.12
N THR A 4 3.18 -7.46 -5.45
CA THR A 4 2.29 -6.57 -4.70
C THR A 4 1.32 -5.81 -5.60
N MET A 5 1.77 -5.40 -6.79
CA MET A 5 0.93 -4.72 -7.77
C MET A 5 -0.13 -5.66 -8.35
N ILE A 6 0.24 -6.89 -8.70
CA ILE A 6 -0.71 -7.91 -9.19
C ILE A 6 -1.74 -8.23 -8.11
N THR A 7 -1.30 -8.56 -6.90
CA THR A 7 -2.21 -8.88 -5.78
C THR A 7 -3.14 -7.72 -5.48
N GLY A 8 -2.63 -6.50 -5.43
CA GLY A 8 -3.43 -5.29 -5.21
C GLY A 8 -4.47 -5.04 -6.30
N THR A 9 -4.09 -5.23 -7.56
CA THR A 9 -5.00 -5.06 -8.71
C THR A 9 -6.10 -6.11 -8.71
N VAL A 10 -5.75 -7.38 -8.52
CA VAL A 10 -6.72 -8.48 -8.43
C VAL A 10 -7.67 -8.24 -7.25
N GLY A 11 -7.15 -7.89 -6.07
CA GLY A 11 -7.96 -7.57 -4.89
C GLY A 11 -8.94 -6.42 -5.15
N LEU A 12 -8.49 -5.36 -5.81
CA LEU A 12 -9.31 -4.20 -6.16
C LEU A 12 -10.42 -4.56 -7.15
N ILE A 13 -10.10 -5.33 -8.20
CA ILE A 13 -11.09 -5.79 -9.20
C ILE A 13 -12.19 -6.60 -8.52
N PHE A 14 -11.81 -7.59 -7.70
CA PHE A 14 -12.78 -8.40 -6.95
C PHE A 14 -13.60 -7.57 -5.98
N LEU A 15 -12.98 -6.61 -5.28
CA LEU A 15 -13.68 -5.71 -4.38
C LEU A 15 -14.75 -4.88 -5.11
N ILE A 16 -14.45 -4.36 -6.29
CA ILE A 16 -15.40 -3.59 -7.10
C ILE A 16 -16.53 -4.48 -7.62
N ILE A 17 -16.22 -5.66 -8.13
CA ILE A 17 -17.22 -6.60 -8.68
C ILE A 17 -18.19 -7.06 -7.57
N TYR A 18 -17.66 -7.46 -6.43
CA TYR A 18 -18.44 -8.04 -5.34
C TYR A 18 -18.93 -7.02 -4.30
N ARG A 19 -18.70 -5.70 -4.51
CA ARG A 19 -19.04 -4.65 -3.55
C ARG A 19 -20.46 -4.74 -2.99
N LYS A 20 -21.45 -5.00 -3.83
CA LYS A 20 -22.87 -5.11 -3.40
C LYS A 20 -23.10 -6.30 -2.48
N LYS A 21 -22.47 -7.44 -2.73
CA LYS A 21 -22.59 -8.66 -1.94
C LYS A 21 -21.83 -8.58 -0.62
N VAL A 22 -20.66 -7.97 -0.66
CA VAL A 22 -19.74 -7.87 0.49
C VAL A 22 -20.21 -6.83 1.50
N PHE A 23 -20.80 -5.73 1.03
CA PHE A 23 -21.27 -4.60 1.84
C PHE A 23 -22.79 -4.48 1.88
N SER A 24 -23.53 -5.57 1.63
CA SER A 24 -25.00 -5.58 1.61
C SER A 24 -25.63 -5.42 2.99
N SER A 25 -24.88 -5.67 4.06
CA SER A 25 -25.27 -5.40 5.45
C SER A 25 -24.43 -4.26 6.01
N ASN A 26 -24.90 -3.60 7.08
CA ASN A 26 -24.15 -2.55 7.78
C ASN A 26 -22.79 -3.01 8.35
N LYS A 27 -22.44 -4.28 8.17
CA LYS A 27 -21.15 -4.86 8.60
C LYS A 27 -20.47 -5.54 7.40
N THR A 28 -19.19 -5.23 7.22
CA THR A 28 -18.37 -5.91 6.21
C THR A 28 -18.09 -7.35 6.65
N SER A 29 -18.31 -8.30 5.75
CA SER A 29 -17.98 -9.70 5.99
C SER A 29 -16.47 -9.93 6.07
N PHE A 30 -16.04 -11.04 6.64
CA PHE A 30 -14.62 -11.42 6.67
C PHE A 30 -14.00 -11.47 5.26
N ALA A 31 -14.71 -12.03 4.29
CA ALA A 31 -14.28 -12.05 2.89
C ALA A 31 -14.12 -10.62 2.33
N GLY A 32 -15.00 -9.70 2.72
CA GLY A 32 -14.89 -8.29 2.36
C GLY A 32 -13.63 -7.63 2.91
N TRP A 33 -13.33 -7.86 4.17
CA TRP A 33 -12.09 -7.38 4.78
C TRP A 33 -10.85 -7.97 4.12
N LEU A 34 -10.88 -9.24 3.73
CA LEU A 34 -9.78 -9.87 3.00
C LEU A 34 -9.55 -9.21 1.63
N LEU A 35 -10.62 -8.90 0.88
CA LEU A 35 -10.53 -8.20 -0.39
C LEU A 35 -10.01 -6.76 -0.23
N VAL A 36 -10.48 -6.05 0.80
CA VAL A 36 -9.94 -4.74 1.17
C VAL A 36 -8.44 -4.84 1.47
N PHE A 37 -8.04 -5.81 2.30
CA PHE A 37 -6.64 -6.03 2.61
C PHE A 37 -5.80 -6.33 1.37
N CYS A 38 -6.27 -7.20 0.47
CA CYS A 38 -5.59 -7.49 -0.79
C CYS A 38 -5.43 -6.23 -1.67
N SER A 39 -6.47 -5.41 -1.79
CA SER A 39 -6.38 -4.17 -2.59
C SER A 39 -5.39 -3.16 -2.02
N LEU A 40 -5.18 -3.16 -0.71
CA LEU A 40 -4.24 -2.25 -0.03
C LEU A 40 -2.77 -2.60 -0.24
N PHE A 41 -2.44 -3.71 -0.93
CA PHE A 41 -1.04 -3.97 -1.32
C PHE A 41 -0.45 -2.85 -2.18
N TRP A 42 -1.28 -2.07 -2.89
CA TRP A 42 -0.86 -0.85 -3.57
C TRP A 42 -0.35 0.24 -2.62
N LEU A 43 -0.86 0.32 -1.39
CA LEU A 43 -0.41 1.32 -0.41
C LEU A 43 1.04 1.13 0.01
N ARG A 44 1.59 -0.06 -0.12
CA ARG A 44 3.01 -0.30 0.12
C ARG A 44 3.88 0.61 -0.76
N GLN A 45 3.48 0.82 -2.02
CA GLN A 45 4.23 1.68 -2.94
C GLN A 45 4.13 3.16 -2.53
N SER A 46 2.92 3.60 -2.14
CA SER A 46 2.73 4.95 -1.61
C SER A 46 3.51 5.18 -0.32
N ALA A 47 3.48 4.22 0.62
CA ALA A 47 4.24 4.28 1.86
C ALA A 47 5.76 4.35 1.60
N ASN A 48 6.28 3.51 0.70
CA ASN A 48 7.68 3.55 0.30
C ASN A 48 8.07 4.92 -0.29
N SER A 49 7.22 5.49 -1.15
CA SER A 49 7.47 6.79 -1.76
C SER A 49 7.50 7.91 -0.72
N VAL A 50 6.57 7.88 0.25
CA VAL A 50 6.55 8.84 1.36
C VAL A 50 7.80 8.70 2.23
N LEU A 51 8.14 7.48 2.66
CA LEU A 51 9.31 7.21 3.49
C LEU A 51 10.60 7.62 2.78
N TRP A 52 10.71 7.32 1.49
CA TRP A 52 11.87 7.69 0.69
C TRP A 52 12.00 9.21 0.54
N THR A 53 10.89 9.92 0.32
CA THR A 53 10.87 11.38 0.23
C THR A 53 11.24 12.01 1.57
N LEU A 54 10.70 11.51 2.68
CA LEU A 54 11.07 11.97 4.01
C LEU A 54 12.57 11.73 4.30
N ALA A 55 13.06 10.52 4.02
CA ALA A 55 14.47 10.22 4.20
C ALA A 55 15.35 11.17 3.40
N TYR A 56 15.02 11.44 2.13
CA TYR A 56 15.72 12.39 1.30
C TYR A 56 15.72 13.83 1.88
N LEU A 57 14.59 14.27 2.43
CA LEU A 57 14.47 15.60 3.04
C LEU A 57 15.33 15.74 4.31
N PHE A 58 15.47 14.65 5.10
CA PHE A 58 16.24 14.69 6.34
C PHE A 58 17.74 14.42 6.16
N THR A 59 18.12 13.56 5.22
CA THR A 59 19.52 13.15 5.04
C THR A 59 20.20 13.79 3.85
N GLY A 60 19.44 14.34 2.91
CA GLY A 60 19.95 14.82 1.61
C GLY A 60 20.47 13.71 0.69
N GLU A 61 20.49 12.45 1.16
CA GLU A 61 21.02 11.32 0.41
C GLU A 61 19.92 10.61 -0.37
N LYS A 62 20.20 10.34 -1.65
CA LYS A 62 19.32 9.49 -2.47
C LYS A 62 19.63 8.02 -2.16
N SER A 63 18.82 7.40 -1.30
CA SER A 63 18.93 5.96 -1.08
C SER A 63 18.77 5.22 -2.41
N MET A 64 19.83 4.55 -2.85
CA MET A 64 19.87 3.83 -4.13
C MET A 64 19.46 2.35 -3.99
N ARG A 65 18.74 1.98 -2.95
CA ARG A 65 18.31 0.61 -2.67
C ARG A 65 16.81 0.44 -2.94
N GLY A 66 16.46 -0.64 -3.63
CA GLY A 66 15.07 -1.03 -3.89
C GLY A 66 14.80 -1.45 -5.33
N ASP A 67 13.65 -2.07 -5.53
CA ASP A 67 13.23 -2.59 -6.83
C ASP A 67 12.85 -1.46 -7.81
N GLU A 68 12.35 -0.34 -7.29
CA GLU A 68 12.03 0.86 -8.07
C GLU A 68 13.30 1.45 -8.73
N MET A 69 14.43 1.38 -8.03
CA MET A 69 15.71 1.78 -8.58
C MET A 69 16.18 0.92 -9.75
N ARG A 70 15.94 -0.39 -9.65
CA ARG A 70 16.26 -1.31 -10.75
C ARG A 70 15.41 -0.99 -11.99
N LEU A 71 14.12 -0.72 -11.78
CA LEU A 71 13.21 -0.31 -12.87
C LEU A 71 13.63 1.03 -13.48
N THR A 72 13.98 2.01 -12.66
CA THR A 72 14.45 3.32 -13.11
C THR A 72 15.67 3.20 -14.01
N ARG A 73 16.64 2.37 -13.62
CA ARG A 73 17.83 2.11 -14.43
C ARG A 73 17.51 1.38 -15.72
N TYR A 74 16.63 0.38 -15.67
CA TYR A 74 16.24 -0.40 -16.82
C TYR A 74 15.54 0.44 -17.88
N PHE A 75 14.64 1.34 -17.46
CA PHE A 75 13.88 2.22 -18.36
C PHE A 75 14.57 3.56 -18.63
N ASN A 76 15.74 3.81 -18.05
CA ASN A 76 16.46 5.08 -18.15
C ASN A 76 15.58 6.31 -17.79
N MET A 77 14.71 6.13 -16.78
CA MET A 77 13.75 7.14 -16.33
C MET A 77 14.23 7.82 -15.05
N ASN A 78 13.67 9.00 -14.76
CA ASN A 78 13.92 9.66 -13.48
C ASN A 78 13.26 8.88 -12.33
N ILE A 79 13.98 8.70 -11.23
CA ILE A 79 13.47 7.98 -10.04
C ILE A 79 12.18 8.58 -9.51
N TRP A 80 12.07 9.90 -9.51
CA TRP A 80 10.88 10.62 -9.07
C TRP A 80 9.64 10.27 -9.89
N THR A 81 9.81 9.97 -11.18
CA THR A 81 8.71 9.63 -12.07
C THR A 81 8.08 8.30 -11.66
N ILE A 82 8.88 7.26 -11.43
CA ILE A 82 8.37 5.95 -11.04
C ILE A 82 7.74 6.00 -9.64
N HIS A 83 8.43 6.60 -8.67
CA HIS A 83 7.87 6.77 -7.33
C HIS A 83 6.59 7.60 -7.32
N GLY A 84 6.54 8.68 -8.10
CA GLY A 84 5.37 9.54 -8.20
C GLY A 84 4.17 8.80 -8.80
N ILE A 85 4.35 8.11 -9.92
CA ILE A 85 3.27 7.35 -10.58
C ILE A 85 2.73 6.27 -9.65
N THR A 86 3.60 5.46 -9.05
CA THR A 86 3.17 4.37 -8.17
C THR A 86 2.49 4.89 -6.88
N ALA A 87 2.96 6.01 -6.34
CA ALA A 87 2.33 6.66 -5.19
C ALA A 87 0.93 7.17 -5.54
N ILE A 88 0.77 7.84 -6.68
CA ILE A 88 -0.54 8.35 -7.14
C ILE A 88 -1.52 7.19 -7.31
N ILE A 89 -1.12 6.11 -7.97
CA ILE A 89 -1.98 4.92 -8.12
C ILE A 89 -2.40 4.37 -6.74
N GLY A 90 -1.48 4.24 -5.80
CA GLY A 90 -1.79 3.77 -4.46
C GLY A 90 -2.78 4.67 -3.70
N PHE A 91 -2.65 6.00 -3.83
CA PHE A 91 -3.62 6.94 -3.25
C PHE A 91 -4.99 6.87 -3.93
N ILE A 92 -5.04 6.67 -5.26
CA ILE A 92 -6.30 6.46 -5.99
C ILE A 92 -6.99 5.18 -5.47
N VAL A 93 -6.24 4.09 -5.31
CA VAL A 93 -6.78 2.84 -4.75
C VAL A 93 -7.32 3.05 -3.34
N LEU A 94 -6.59 3.75 -2.47
CA LEU A 94 -7.06 4.10 -1.12
C LEU A 94 -8.36 4.88 -1.16
N PHE A 95 -8.43 5.89 -2.02
CA PHE A 95 -9.64 6.70 -2.19
C PHE A 95 -10.84 5.85 -2.63
N ILE A 96 -10.64 4.95 -3.61
CA ILE A 96 -11.68 4.02 -4.07
C ILE A 96 -12.14 3.12 -2.92
N VAL A 97 -11.23 2.55 -2.15
CA VAL A 97 -11.56 1.69 -0.99
C VAL A 97 -12.38 2.46 0.04
N ILE A 98 -11.97 3.68 0.40
CA ILE A 98 -12.71 4.53 1.35
C ILE A 98 -14.13 4.85 0.84
N ARG A 99 -14.29 5.05 -0.46
CA ARG A 99 -15.61 5.32 -1.08
C ARG A 99 -16.52 4.10 -1.11
N ILE A 100 -15.96 2.90 -1.16
CA ILE A 100 -16.72 1.64 -1.19
C ILE A 100 -17.11 1.20 0.23
N LEU A 101 -16.29 1.50 1.24
CA LEU A 101 -16.53 1.12 2.63
C LEU A 101 -17.77 1.83 3.22
N PRO A 102 -18.54 1.14 4.08
CA PRO A 102 -19.61 1.77 4.86
C PRO A 102 -19.06 2.91 5.73
N LYS A 103 -19.75 4.06 5.77
CA LYS A 103 -19.28 5.27 6.45
C LYS A 103 -18.93 5.05 7.93
N ASN A 104 -19.66 4.20 8.63
CA ASN A 104 -19.43 3.85 10.03
C ASN A 104 -18.15 3.03 10.27
N GLN A 105 -17.56 2.44 9.22
CA GLN A 105 -16.35 1.63 9.30
C GLN A 105 -15.09 2.34 8.78
N VAL A 106 -15.25 3.49 8.12
CA VAL A 106 -14.12 4.23 7.54
C VAL A 106 -13.13 4.67 8.61
N LEU A 107 -13.61 5.22 9.73
CA LEU A 107 -12.74 5.69 10.81
C LEU A 107 -11.96 4.51 11.44
N THR A 108 -12.65 3.40 11.72
CA THR A 108 -12.02 2.18 12.26
C THR A 108 -10.99 1.63 11.27
N PHE A 109 -11.30 1.62 9.98
CA PHE A 109 -10.40 1.20 8.93
C PHE A 109 -9.13 2.07 8.88
N LEU A 110 -9.26 3.38 8.92
CA LEU A 110 -8.11 4.30 8.89
C LEU A 110 -7.26 4.15 10.16
N ALA A 111 -7.89 4.08 11.34
CA ALA A 111 -7.18 3.89 12.61
C ALA A 111 -6.44 2.54 12.65
N ALA A 112 -7.12 1.44 12.27
CA ALA A 112 -6.51 0.12 12.21
C ALA A 112 -5.39 0.04 11.16
N GLY A 113 -5.55 0.72 10.01
CA GLY A 113 -4.54 0.81 8.97
C GLY A 113 -3.29 1.55 9.43
N LEU A 114 -3.43 2.66 10.14
CA LEU A 114 -2.30 3.41 10.72
C LEU A 114 -1.58 2.59 11.80
N VAL A 115 -2.32 2.05 12.76
CA VAL A 115 -1.73 1.24 13.84
C VAL A 115 -1.08 -0.01 13.28
N GLY A 116 -1.76 -0.73 12.39
CA GLY A 116 -1.21 -1.94 11.75
C GLY A 116 -0.01 -1.65 10.84
N GLY A 117 -0.04 -0.52 10.12
CA GLY A 117 1.08 -0.08 9.29
C GLY A 117 2.31 0.26 10.10
N ILE A 118 2.17 1.06 11.17
CA ILE A 118 3.28 1.46 12.05
C ILE A 118 3.83 0.23 12.79
N SER A 119 2.97 -0.57 13.41
CA SER A 119 3.41 -1.77 14.15
C SER A 119 4.00 -2.83 13.23
N GLY A 120 3.43 -3.04 12.04
CA GLY A 120 3.99 -3.96 11.04
C GLY A 120 5.37 -3.52 10.54
N TYR A 121 5.54 -2.22 10.30
CA TYR A 121 6.85 -1.65 9.94
C TYR A 121 7.88 -1.86 11.06
N TYR A 122 7.50 -1.54 12.31
CA TYR A 122 8.38 -1.69 13.46
C TYR A 122 8.78 -3.16 13.68
N LEU A 123 7.79 -4.06 13.74
CA LEU A 123 8.04 -5.48 13.95
C LEU A 123 8.88 -6.09 12.83
N TRP A 124 8.53 -5.81 11.58
CA TRP A 124 9.20 -6.43 10.44
C TRP A 124 10.61 -5.88 10.21
N LEU A 125 10.80 -4.56 10.19
CA LEU A 125 12.11 -3.97 9.88
C LEU A 125 13.04 -3.89 11.07
N ILE A 126 12.54 -3.60 12.26
CA ILE A 126 13.41 -3.37 13.43
C ILE A 126 13.65 -4.65 14.22
N GLN A 127 12.61 -5.49 14.40
CA GLN A 127 12.75 -6.69 15.20
C GLN A 127 13.12 -7.94 14.38
N PHE A 128 12.33 -8.28 13.38
CA PHE A 128 12.49 -9.53 12.63
C PHE A 128 13.45 -9.43 11.45
N GLY A 129 13.55 -8.28 10.78
CA GLY A 129 14.36 -8.14 9.58
C GLY A 129 15.83 -8.44 9.78
N LYS A 130 16.37 -8.09 10.94
CA LYS A 130 17.78 -8.39 11.31
C LYS A 130 18.09 -9.87 11.50
N TYR A 131 17.06 -10.71 11.74
CA TYR A 131 17.21 -12.16 11.94
C TYR A 131 16.93 -12.97 10.66
N ILE A 132 16.15 -12.40 9.73
CA ILE A 132 15.65 -13.11 8.55
C ILE A 132 16.39 -12.68 7.29
N LEU A 133 16.85 -11.44 7.25
CA LEU A 133 17.63 -10.91 6.13
C LEU A 133 19.10 -10.83 6.54
N PRO A 134 19.98 -11.71 5.98
CA PRO A 134 21.40 -11.64 6.19
C PRO A 134 22.03 -10.38 5.61
#